data_42ef74a1fa42baee60a05a458eea958c
#
_entry.id   42ef74a1fa42baee60a05a458eea958c
#
_cell.length_a   1.000
_cell.length_b   1.000
_cell.length_c   1.000
_cell.angle_alpha   90.00
_cell.angle_beta   90.00
_cell.angle_gamma   90.00
#
_symmetry.space_group_name_H-M   'P 1'
#
loop_
_entity.id
_entity.type
_entity.pdbx_description
1 polymer ?
#
loop_
_entity_poly.entity_id
_entity_poly.type
_entity_poly.pdbx_seq_one_letter_code
_entity_poly.pdbx_strand_id
1 'polypeptide(L)' 'MLVHRSARRMGLGAALLAAAERGAISAGKTLLVPDTVSDSDGHRLYAREGWPRCGEIPDYALWPYGRPCAATIFFKSLKL' A
#
# COMPACT_ATOMS: atom_id res chain seq x y z
N MET A 1 20.93 -10.38 16.30
CA MET A 1 19.70 -9.79 16.83
C MET A 1 18.52 -10.22 15.99
N LEU A 2 17.52 -10.74 16.65
CA LEU A 2 16.33 -11.19 15.94
C LEU A 2 15.28 -10.07 15.93
N VAL A 3 15.05 -9.51 14.76
CA VAL A 3 13.96 -8.56 14.58
C VAL A 3 12.74 -9.37 14.15
N HIS A 4 11.61 -9.13 14.74
CA HIS A 4 10.38 -9.81 14.35
C HIS A 4 10.12 -9.58 12.86
N ARG A 5 9.83 -10.67 12.15
CA ARG A 5 9.71 -10.65 10.69
C ARG A 5 8.69 -9.60 10.20
N SER A 6 7.56 -9.48 10.91
CA SER A 6 6.52 -8.50 10.56
C SER A 6 7.00 -7.07 10.69
N ALA A 7 7.70 -6.74 11.77
CA ALA A 7 8.23 -5.40 11.98
C ALA A 7 9.28 -5.05 10.92
N ARG A 8 10.11 -6.03 10.56
CA ARG A 8 11.13 -5.85 9.53
C ARG A 8 10.50 -5.58 8.16
N ARG A 9 9.45 -6.32 7.81
CA ARG A 9 8.73 -6.10 6.56
C ARG A 9 8.08 -4.74 6.51
N MET A 10 7.52 -4.28 7.62
CA MET A 10 6.89 -2.96 7.68
C MET A 10 7.90 -1.84 7.50
N GLY A 11 9.10 -1.99 8.06
CA GLY A 11 10.17 -1.02 7.87
C GLY A 11 10.61 -0.94 6.42
N LEU A 12 10.80 -2.10 5.77
CA LEU A 12 11.14 -2.15 4.36
C LEU A 12 10.02 -1.59 3.49
N GLY A 13 8.76 -1.93 3.83
CA GLY A 13 7.61 -1.44 3.10
C GLY A 13 7.49 0.08 3.16
N ALA A 14 7.69 0.65 4.34
CA ALA A 14 7.66 2.11 4.50
C ALA A 14 8.75 2.78 3.68
N ALA A 15 9.95 2.20 3.65
CA ALA A 15 11.05 2.72 2.85
C ALA A 15 10.74 2.66 1.37
N LEU A 16 10.14 1.57 0.90
CA LEU A 16 9.73 1.41 -0.49
C LEU A 16 8.64 2.42 -0.87
N LEU A 17 7.68 2.65 0.01
CA LEU A 17 6.63 3.64 -0.23
C LEU A 17 7.23 5.05 -0.34
N ALA A 18 8.16 5.39 0.55
CA ALA A 18 8.82 6.69 0.51
C ALA A 18 9.60 6.86 -0.80
N ALA A 19 10.29 5.81 -1.24
CA ALA A 19 11.02 5.83 -2.50
C ALA A 19 10.07 5.99 -3.70
N ALA A 20 8.93 5.30 -3.67
CA ALA A 20 7.92 5.41 -4.72
C ALA A 20 7.35 6.83 -4.79
N GLU A 21 7.08 7.44 -3.64
CA GLU A 21 6.61 8.82 -3.59
C GLU A 21 7.62 9.79 -4.22
N ARG A 22 8.89 9.66 -3.84
CA ARG A 22 9.95 10.51 -4.39
C ARG A 22 10.07 10.33 -5.90
N GLY A 23 10.03 9.08 -6.36
CA GLY A 23 10.09 8.78 -7.79
C GLY A 23 8.90 9.36 -8.54
N ALA A 24 7.71 9.27 -7.97
CA ALA A 24 6.50 9.82 -8.57
C ALA A 24 6.56 11.35 -8.65
N ILE A 25 7.02 12.01 -7.60
CA ILE A 25 7.19 13.45 -7.58
C ILE A 25 8.20 13.88 -8.66
N SER A 26 9.33 13.18 -8.76
CA SER A 26 10.32 13.44 -9.79
C SER A 26 9.76 13.27 -11.19
N ALA A 27 8.81 12.36 -11.37
CA ALA A 27 8.15 12.13 -12.66
C ALA A 27 6.99 13.10 -12.93
N GLY A 28 6.76 14.06 -12.05
CA GLY A 28 5.69 15.05 -12.22
C GLY A 28 4.31 14.57 -11.83
N LYS A 29 4.21 13.48 -11.09
CA LYS A 29 2.93 12.97 -10.60
C LYS A 29 2.43 13.80 -9.43
N THR A 30 1.10 13.93 -9.33
CA THR A 30 0.48 14.68 -8.25
C THR A 30 -0.40 13.82 -7.36
N LEU A 31 -0.58 12.54 -7.72
CA LEU A 31 -1.45 11.64 -7.01
C LEU A 31 -0.97 10.20 -7.20
N LEU A 32 -0.98 9.43 -6.11
CA LEU A 32 -0.77 8.00 -6.15
C LEU A 32 -2.04 7.31 -5.70
N VAL A 33 -2.45 6.25 -6.41
CA VAL A 33 -3.68 5.51 -6.13
C VAL A 33 -3.36 4.01 -6.17
N PRO A 34 -2.73 3.49 -5.11
CA PRO A 34 -2.46 2.06 -5.05
C PRO A 34 -3.70 1.27 -4.66
N ASP A 35 -3.77 0.03 -5.14
CA ASP A 35 -4.73 -0.94 -4.66
C ASP A 35 -3.99 -2.06 -3.93
N THR A 36 -4.65 -2.69 -2.99
CA THR A 36 -4.07 -3.79 -2.23
C THR A 36 -5.17 -4.74 -1.79
N VAL A 37 -4.80 -6.00 -1.59
CA VAL A 37 -5.74 -6.99 -1.06
C VAL A 37 -6.16 -6.55 0.34
N SER A 38 -7.47 -6.52 0.57
CA SER A 38 -8.02 -6.13 1.87
C SER A 38 -7.50 -7.07 2.96
N ASP A 39 -7.20 -6.51 4.13
CA ASP A 39 -6.69 -7.22 5.29
C ASP A 39 -5.33 -7.91 5.08
N SER A 40 -4.62 -7.54 4.02
CA SER A 40 -3.28 -8.03 3.78
C SER A 40 -2.24 -7.17 4.50
N ASP A 41 -0.98 -7.59 4.44
CA ASP A 41 0.13 -6.80 4.97
C ASP A 41 0.25 -5.46 4.26
N GLY A 42 -0.02 -5.42 2.96
CA GLY A 42 -0.05 -4.18 2.20
C GLY A 42 -1.12 -3.22 2.69
N HIS A 43 -2.31 -3.74 2.97
CA HIS A 43 -3.40 -2.95 3.54
C HIS A 43 -2.97 -2.32 4.87
N ARG A 44 -2.41 -3.13 5.76
CA ARG A 44 -1.94 -2.65 7.07
C ARG A 44 -0.84 -1.60 6.93
N LEU A 45 0.04 -1.78 5.97
CA LEU A 45 1.13 -0.85 5.71
C LEU A 45 0.59 0.53 5.30
N TYR A 46 -0.30 0.58 4.32
CA TYR A 46 -0.87 1.86 3.89
C TYR A 46 -1.63 2.54 5.02
N ALA A 47 -2.43 1.78 5.76
CA ALA A 47 -3.18 2.31 6.89
C ALA A 47 -2.24 2.87 7.97
N ARG A 48 -1.17 2.13 8.28
CA ARG A 48 -0.18 2.54 9.28
C ARG A 48 0.56 3.81 8.86
N GLU A 49 0.87 3.94 7.57
CA GLU A 49 1.58 5.10 7.06
C GLU A 49 0.66 6.31 6.84
N GLY A 50 -0.61 6.18 7.23
CA GLY A 50 -1.55 7.30 7.22
C GLY A 50 -2.15 7.61 5.86
N TRP A 51 -2.10 6.68 4.92
CA TRP A 51 -2.71 6.89 3.61
C TRP A 51 -4.23 6.85 3.73
N PRO A 52 -4.94 7.87 3.23
CA PRO A 52 -6.40 7.83 3.23
C PRO A 52 -6.94 6.67 2.41
N ARG A 53 -8.00 6.05 2.90
CA ARG A 53 -8.67 4.98 2.17
C ARG A 53 -9.76 5.58 1.27
N CYS A 54 -9.70 5.26 -0.01
CA CYS A 54 -10.72 5.67 -0.97
C CYS A 54 -11.95 4.79 -0.89
N GLY A 55 -11.75 3.46 -0.82
CA GLY A 55 -12.86 2.52 -0.79
C GLY A 55 -12.39 1.09 -0.92
N GLU A 56 -13.33 0.18 -1.04
CA GLU A 56 -13.08 -1.24 -1.19
C GLU A 56 -13.93 -1.80 -2.33
N ILE A 57 -13.33 -2.64 -3.15
CA ILE A 57 -14.01 -3.30 -4.26
C ILE A 57 -14.05 -4.79 -3.95
N PRO A 58 -15.23 -5.39 -3.73
CA PRO A 58 -15.32 -6.83 -3.47
C PRO A 58 -14.97 -7.62 -4.73
N ASP A 59 -14.38 -8.80 -4.51
CA ASP A 59 -14.04 -9.74 -5.59
C ASP A 59 -13.18 -9.15 -6.72
N TYR A 60 -12.40 -8.13 -6.39
CA TYR A 60 -11.58 -7.43 -7.37
C TYR A 60 -10.27 -8.14 -7.68
N ALA A 61 -9.70 -8.81 -6.68
CA ALA A 61 -8.39 -9.44 -6.79
C ALA A 61 -8.48 -10.93 -6.48
N LEU A 62 -7.39 -11.66 -6.72
CA LEU A 62 -7.32 -13.08 -6.38
C LEU A 62 -6.18 -13.31 -5.40
N TRP A 63 -6.43 -14.15 -4.40
CA TRP A 63 -5.36 -14.69 -3.58
C TRP A 63 -4.45 -15.56 -4.46
N PRO A 64 -3.21 -15.82 -4.05
CA PRO A 64 -2.31 -16.69 -4.82
C PRO A 64 -2.89 -18.07 -5.12
N TYR A 65 -3.80 -18.56 -4.28
CA TYR A 65 -4.47 -19.85 -4.48
C TYR A 65 -5.78 -19.73 -5.26
N GLY A 66 -6.06 -18.57 -5.85
CA GLY A 66 -7.15 -18.40 -6.82
C GLY A 66 -8.51 -18.00 -6.28
N ARG A 67 -8.69 -17.83 -4.96
CA ARG A 67 -9.97 -17.39 -4.41
C ARG A 67 -10.12 -15.89 -4.55
N PRO A 68 -11.33 -15.40 -4.92
CA PRO A 68 -11.56 -13.96 -4.98
C PRO A 68 -11.39 -13.29 -3.63
N CYS A 69 -10.90 -12.06 -3.64
CA CYS A 69 -10.77 -11.25 -2.45
C CYS A 69 -11.05 -9.79 -2.78
N ALA A 70 -11.44 -9.04 -1.76
CA ALA A 70 -11.67 -7.62 -1.91
C ALA A 70 -10.33 -6.89 -2.03
N ALA A 71 -10.35 -5.76 -2.73
CA ALA A 71 -9.20 -4.86 -2.79
C ALA A 71 -9.58 -3.54 -2.14
N THR A 72 -8.67 -3.01 -1.34
CA THR A 72 -8.81 -1.69 -0.74
C THR A 72 -7.99 -0.70 -1.54
N ILE A 73 -8.59 0.44 -1.87
CA ILE A 73 -7.95 1.48 -2.65
C ILE A 73 -7.54 2.59 -1.70
N PHE A 74 -6.26 2.91 -1.71
CA PHE A 74 -5.72 4.04 -0.96
C PHE A 74 -5.33 5.14 -1.94
N PHE A 75 -5.10 6.32 -1.42
CA PHE A 75 -4.59 7.40 -2.26
C PHE A 75 -3.71 8.33 -1.44
N LYS A 76 -2.86 9.06 -2.12
CA LYS A 76 -2.04 10.08 -1.48
C LYS A 76 -1.80 11.21 -2.46
N SER A 77 -2.12 12.43 -2.05
CA SER A 77 -1.79 13.61 -2.82
C SER A 77 -0.31 13.93 -2.66
N LEU A 78 0.36 14.17 -3.77
CA LEU A 78 1.78 14.50 -3.80
C LEU A 78 2.01 16.00 -4.00
N LYS A 79 0.96 16.79 -3.96
CA LYS A 79 1.11 18.24 -4.09
C LYS A 79 1.86 18.82 -2.89
N LEU A 80 2.80 19.67 -3.18
CA LEU A 80 3.57 20.38 -2.17
C LEU A 80 2.82 21.62 -1.70
#